data_3037da8f7dada54fa39b7e9ed0acf8bf
#
_entry.id   3037da8f7dada54fa39b7e9ed0acf8bf
#
_cell.length_a   1.000
_cell.length_b   1.000
_cell.length_c   1.000
_cell.angle_alpha   90.00
_cell.angle_beta   90.00
_cell.angle_gamma   90.00
#
_symmetry.space_group_name_H-M   'P 1'
#
loop_
_entity.id
_entity.type
_entity.pdbx_description
1 polymer ?
#
loop_
_entity_poly.entity_id
_entity_poly.type
_entity_poly.pdbx_seq_one_letter_code
_entity_poly.pdbx_strand_id
1 'polypeptide(L)'
;MTDYRVVRSRRRTVALQVDQSGSVIVRAPMTLPAEEIRTFVEKHETWIHRQQQRQARYRAEHPEPTPQEQEALRRQAKAHLPQRVAYWAGIMGVRPTGIRITSARTRFGSCSGKNSLCFSLYLMEYPPQAVEAVVVNELAHI
;
A
#
# COMPACT_ATOMS: atom_id res chain seq x y z
N MET A 1 26.03 -9.14 -12.30
CA MET A 1 25.11 -8.71 -13.36
C MET A 1 23.71 -8.56 -12.76
N THR A 2 23.11 -7.40 -12.93
CA THR A 2 21.81 -7.11 -12.33
C THR A 2 20.68 -7.54 -13.27
N ASP A 3 19.78 -8.39 -12.78
CA ASP A 3 18.59 -8.75 -13.54
C ASP A 3 17.57 -7.60 -13.46
N TYR A 4 16.91 -7.33 -14.56
CA TYR A 4 15.92 -6.27 -14.63
C TYR A 4 14.81 -6.64 -15.62
N ARG A 5 13.63 -6.05 -15.39
CA ARG A 5 12.48 -6.16 -16.28
C ARG A 5 12.25 -4.84 -16.98
N VAL A 6 11.95 -4.88 -18.28
CA VAL A 6 11.70 -3.68 -19.07
C VAL A 6 10.21 -3.53 -19.32
N VAL A 7 9.67 -2.36 -18.99
CA VAL A 7 8.29 -1.98 -19.28
C VAL A 7 8.32 -0.83 -20.27
N ARG A 8 7.82 -1.07 -21.47
CA ARG A 8 7.82 -0.08 -22.53
C ARG A 8 6.47 0.64 -22.60
N SER A 9 6.51 1.94 -22.86
CA SER A 9 5.31 2.75 -22.99
C SER A 9 5.57 3.97 -23.86
N ARG A 10 4.56 4.78 -24.09
CA ARG A 10 4.66 6.01 -24.90
C ARG A 10 5.27 7.16 -24.11
N ARG A 11 6.34 6.91 -23.41
CA ARG A 11 7.04 7.94 -22.63
C ARG A 11 8.27 8.45 -23.42
N ARG A 12 8.76 9.62 -23.04
CA ARG A 12 9.94 10.22 -23.68
C ARG A 12 11.22 9.97 -22.92
N THR A 13 11.11 9.55 -21.67
CA THR A 13 12.26 9.37 -20.78
C THR A 13 12.39 7.94 -20.34
N VAL A 14 13.59 7.56 -19.88
CA VAL A 14 13.83 6.28 -19.24
C VAL A 14 13.88 6.49 -17.73
N ALA A 15 13.29 5.57 -16.97
CA ALA A 15 13.29 5.62 -15.51
C ALA A 15 13.63 4.25 -14.94
N LEU A 16 14.27 4.28 -13.78
CA LEU A 16 14.71 3.09 -13.06
C LEU A 16 13.96 3.01 -11.74
N GLN A 17 13.44 1.84 -11.41
CA GLN A 17 12.66 1.62 -10.19
C GLN A 17 13.07 0.30 -9.55
N VAL A 18 13.16 0.30 -8.23
CA VAL A 18 13.34 -0.93 -7.45
C VAL A 18 12.07 -1.09 -6.60
N ASP A 19 11.37 -2.21 -6.78
CA ASP A 19 10.14 -2.46 -6.05
C ASP A 19 10.40 -3.00 -4.63
N GLN A 20 9.33 -3.27 -3.89
CA GLN A 20 9.45 -3.73 -2.50
C GLN A 20 10.13 -5.09 -2.36
N SER A 21 10.08 -5.93 -3.39
CA SER A 21 10.74 -7.24 -3.40
C SER A 21 12.22 -7.17 -3.77
N GLY A 22 12.71 -5.99 -4.16
CA GLY A 22 14.07 -5.79 -4.64
C GLY A 22 14.21 -6.00 -6.14
N SER A 23 13.11 -6.22 -6.87
CA SER A 23 13.14 -6.39 -8.32
C SER A 23 13.38 -5.05 -9.01
N VAL A 24 14.23 -5.07 -10.05
CA VAL A 24 14.58 -3.89 -10.82
C VAL A 24 13.67 -3.78 -12.04
N ILE A 25 13.06 -2.63 -12.21
CA ILE A 25 12.16 -2.35 -13.32
C ILE A 25 12.67 -1.13 -14.07
N VAL A 26 12.85 -1.26 -15.39
CA VAL A 26 13.23 -0.14 -16.26
C VAL A 26 11.99 0.24 -17.07
N ARG A 27 11.56 1.49 -16.91
CA ARG A 27 10.47 2.05 -17.70
C ARG A 27 11.10 2.84 -18.85
N ALA A 28 10.83 2.42 -20.08
CA ALA A 28 11.51 2.96 -21.25
C ALA A 28 10.54 3.30 -22.37
N PRO A 29 10.95 4.23 -23.28
CA PRO A 29 10.19 4.49 -24.51
C PRO A 29 10.12 3.24 -25.40
N MET A 30 9.08 3.17 -26.22
CA MET A 30 8.86 2.03 -27.12
C MET A 30 10.01 1.83 -28.10
N THR A 31 10.71 2.89 -28.47
CA THR A 31 11.75 2.90 -29.50
C THR A 31 13.18 2.81 -28.96
N LEU A 32 13.37 2.84 -27.66
CA LEU A 32 14.72 2.82 -27.07
C LEU A 32 15.37 1.44 -27.28
N PRO A 33 16.58 1.35 -27.87
CA PRO A 33 17.25 0.08 -28.10
C PRO A 33 17.58 -0.64 -26.77
N ALA A 34 17.51 -1.96 -26.78
CA ALA A 34 17.80 -2.79 -25.61
C ALA A 34 19.22 -2.57 -25.07
N GLU A 35 20.19 -2.31 -25.96
CA GLU A 35 21.58 -2.06 -25.55
C GLU A 35 21.72 -0.76 -24.75
N GLU A 36 20.97 0.26 -25.11
CA GLU A 36 20.98 1.52 -24.38
C GLU A 36 20.33 1.35 -22.98
N ILE A 37 19.30 0.52 -22.90
CA ILE A 37 18.69 0.18 -21.62
C ILE A 37 19.70 -0.54 -20.72
N ARG A 38 20.44 -1.51 -21.27
CA ARG A 38 21.47 -2.24 -20.54
C ARG A 38 22.57 -1.31 -20.03
N THR A 39 23.04 -0.40 -20.89
CA THR A 39 24.05 0.61 -20.51
C THR A 39 23.54 1.50 -19.39
N PHE A 40 22.28 1.93 -19.47
CA PHE A 40 21.64 2.73 -18.44
C PHE A 40 21.61 2.01 -17.09
N VAL A 41 21.22 0.73 -17.09
CA VAL A 41 21.20 -0.09 -15.87
C VAL A 41 22.62 -0.24 -15.30
N GLU A 42 23.61 -0.52 -16.13
CA GLU A 42 25.02 -0.68 -15.70
C GLU A 42 25.55 0.61 -15.06
N LYS A 43 25.23 1.77 -15.60
CA LYS A 43 25.62 3.04 -15.02
C LYS A 43 25.04 3.31 -13.65
N HIS A 44 23.91 2.68 -13.34
CA HIS A 44 23.17 2.90 -12.09
C HIS A 44 23.24 1.71 -11.14
N GLU A 45 24.16 0.77 -11.35
CA GLU A 45 24.27 -0.42 -10.51
C GLU A 45 24.49 -0.08 -9.04
N THR A 46 25.33 0.90 -8.72
CA THR A 46 25.56 1.32 -7.34
C THR A 46 24.29 1.80 -6.68
N TRP A 47 23.50 2.63 -7.40
CA TRP A 47 22.21 3.12 -6.91
C TRP A 47 21.23 1.96 -6.71
N ILE A 48 21.18 1.01 -7.66
CA ILE A 48 20.31 -0.17 -7.58
C ILE A 48 20.64 -0.98 -6.33
N HIS A 49 21.92 -1.28 -6.09
CA HIS A 49 22.34 -2.04 -4.92
C HIS A 49 21.96 -1.33 -3.62
N ARG A 50 22.11 -0.02 -3.55
CA ARG A 50 21.70 0.77 -2.39
C ARG A 50 20.21 0.65 -2.13
N GLN A 51 19.40 0.74 -3.19
CA GLN A 51 17.95 0.62 -3.05
C GLN A 51 17.53 -0.79 -2.64
N GLN A 52 18.16 -1.81 -3.20
CA GLN A 52 17.91 -3.20 -2.83
C GLN A 52 18.27 -3.48 -1.36
N GLN A 53 19.39 -2.95 -0.89
CA GLN A 53 19.79 -3.08 0.51
C GLN A 53 18.82 -2.35 1.44
N ARG A 54 18.39 -1.16 1.05
CA ARG A 54 17.39 -0.40 1.81
C ARG A 54 16.07 -1.15 1.92
N GLN A 55 15.59 -1.74 0.83
CA GLN A 55 14.37 -2.54 0.83
C GLN A 55 14.51 -3.80 1.69
N ALA A 56 15.66 -4.48 1.59
CA ALA A 56 15.93 -5.68 2.40
C ALA A 56 15.97 -5.34 3.90
N ARG A 57 16.60 -4.23 4.25
CA ARG A 57 16.67 -3.75 5.64
C ARG A 57 15.28 -3.39 6.16
N TYR A 58 14.49 -2.69 5.36
CA TYR A 58 13.11 -2.35 5.71
C TYR A 58 12.27 -3.60 5.98
N ARG A 59 12.37 -4.61 5.09
CA ARG A 59 11.65 -5.89 5.27
C ARG A 59 12.08 -6.63 6.53
N ALA A 60 13.37 -6.58 6.87
CA ALA A 60 13.89 -7.21 8.09
C ALA A 60 13.36 -6.53 9.35
N GLU A 61 13.26 -5.19 9.32
CA GLU A 61 12.74 -4.39 10.44
C GLU A 61 11.21 -4.42 10.52
N HIS A 62 10.53 -4.67 9.39
CA HIS A 62 9.08 -4.69 9.27
C HIS A 62 8.61 -6.00 8.63
N PRO A 63 8.79 -7.15 9.34
CA PRO A 63 8.39 -8.43 8.79
C PRO A 63 6.89 -8.48 8.54
N GLU A 64 6.50 -9.22 7.51
CA GLU A 64 5.08 -9.39 7.21
C GLU A 64 4.40 -10.18 8.32
N PRO A 65 3.18 -9.77 8.74
CA PRO A 65 2.42 -10.53 9.72
C PRO A 65 2.13 -11.94 9.23
N THR A 66 2.21 -12.90 10.15
CA THR A 66 1.82 -14.28 9.86
C THR A 66 0.32 -14.36 9.59
N PRO A 67 -0.18 -15.43 8.93
CA PRO A 67 -1.63 -15.61 8.76
C PRO A 67 -2.39 -15.60 10.09
N GLN A 68 -1.79 -16.11 11.16
CA GLN A 68 -2.39 -16.09 12.51
C GLN A 68 -2.49 -14.67 13.05
N GLU A 69 -1.46 -13.86 12.87
CA GLU A 69 -1.46 -12.47 13.29
C GLU A 69 -2.48 -11.66 12.48
N GLN A 70 -2.60 -11.90 11.18
CA GLN A 70 -3.61 -11.27 10.33
C GLN A 70 -5.02 -11.61 10.81
N GLU A 71 -5.27 -12.87 11.17
CA GLU A 71 -6.57 -13.30 11.66
C GLU A 71 -6.92 -12.64 13.00
N ALA A 72 -5.93 -12.50 13.89
CA ALA A 72 -6.12 -11.80 15.16
C ALA A 72 -6.48 -10.32 14.93
N LEU A 73 -5.78 -9.64 14.02
CA LEU A 73 -6.08 -8.26 13.65
C LEU A 73 -7.47 -8.13 13.02
N ARG A 74 -7.86 -9.08 12.19
CA ARG A 74 -9.20 -9.10 11.57
C ARG A 74 -10.29 -9.23 12.62
N ARG A 75 -10.11 -10.07 13.61
CA ARG A 75 -11.06 -10.22 14.75
C ARG A 75 -11.18 -8.92 15.53
N GLN A 76 -10.05 -8.29 15.84
CA GLN A 76 -10.05 -6.99 16.53
C GLN A 76 -10.80 -5.94 15.72
N ALA A 77 -10.54 -5.87 14.41
CA ALA A 77 -11.21 -4.93 13.54
C ALA A 77 -12.72 -5.15 13.48
N LYS A 78 -13.14 -6.40 13.35
CA LYS A 78 -14.58 -6.76 13.32
C LYS A 78 -15.28 -6.48 14.64
N ALA A 79 -14.58 -6.57 15.76
CA ALA A 79 -15.14 -6.30 17.07
C ALA A 79 -15.17 -4.79 17.39
N HIS A 80 -14.13 -4.07 16.99
CA HIS A 80 -13.93 -2.67 17.39
C HIS A 80 -14.51 -1.65 16.41
N LEU A 81 -14.26 -1.82 15.12
CA LEU A 81 -14.62 -0.81 14.11
C LEU A 81 -16.13 -0.57 13.98
N PRO A 82 -17.00 -1.59 13.96
CA PRO A 82 -18.44 -1.31 13.88
C PRO A 82 -18.97 -0.46 15.02
N GLN A 83 -18.45 -0.64 16.23
CA GLN A 83 -18.83 0.18 17.39
C GLN A 83 -18.42 1.63 17.22
N ARG A 84 -17.21 1.86 16.74
CA ARG A 84 -16.70 3.23 16.53
C ARG A 84 -17.39 3.89 15.36
N VAL A 85 -17.68 3.15 14.29
CA VAL A 85 -18.46 3.65 13.16
C VAL A 85 -19.86 4.08 13.63
N ALA A 86 -20.53 3.24 14.40
CA ALA A 86 -21.87 3.54 14.92
C ALA A 86 -21.85 4.80 15.79
N TYR A 87 -20.86 4.94 16.65
CA TYR A 87 -20.69 6.10 17.52
C TYR A 87 -20.57 7.39 16.70
N TRP A 88 -19.61 7.44 15.77
CA TRP A 88 -19.36 8.62 14.98
C TRP A 88 -20.46 8.91 13.95
N ALA A 89 -21.05 7.86 13.37
CA ALA A 89 -22.17 8.01 12.44
C ALA A 89 -23.36 8.68 13.12
N GLY A 90 -23.62 8.33 14.37
CA GLY A 90 -24.67 8.96 15.17
C GLY A 90 -24.40 10.44 15.42
N ILE A 91 -23.16 10.78 15.77
CA ILE A 91 -22.75 12.19 16.00
C ILE A 91 -22.81 12.99 14.72
N MET A 92 -22.34 12.42 13.60
CA MET A 92 -22.25 13.14 12.33
C MET A 92 -23.57 13.13 11.54
N GLY A 93 -24.56 12.35 11.98
CA GLY A 93 -25.84 12.27 11.31
C GLY A 93 -25.81 11.56 9.96
N VAL A 94 -24.92 10.59 9.79
CA VAL A 94 -24.77 9.83 8.54
C VAL A 94 -25.08 8.36 8.77
N ARG A 95 -25.41 7.64 7.69
CA ARG A 95 -25.77 6.21 7.74
C ARG A 95 -24.97 5.43 6.72
N PRO A 96 -23.89 4.78 7.12
CA PRO A 96 -23.17 3.87 6.21
C PRO A 96 -24.02 2.63 5.92
N THR A 97 -23.90 2.09 4.71
CA THR A 97 -24.66 0.92 4.27
C THR A 97 -24.02 -0.39 4.69
N GLY A 98 -22.74 -0.39 5.01
CA GLY A 98 -22.03 -1.59 5.45
C GLY A 98 -20.58 -1.30 5.78
N ILE A 99 -19.94 -2.29 6.41
CA ILE A 99 -18.54 -2.21 6.80
C ILE A 99 -17.86 -3.49 6.33
N ARG A 100 -16.74 -3.36 5.61
CA ARG A 100 -15.93 -4.48 5.16
C ARG A 100 -14.51 -4.33 5.69
N ILE A 101 -13.93 -5.43 6.16
CA ILE A 101 -12.54 -5.47 6.59
C ILE A 101 -11.70 -6.12 5.50
N THR A 102 -10.63 -5.44 5.10
CA THR A 102 -9.75 -5.89 4.02
C THR A 102 -8.32 -6.07 4.53
N SER A 103 -7.46 -6.65 3.70
CA SER A 103 -6.03 -6.81 4.01
C SER A 103 -5.16 -5.83 3.20
N ALA A 104 -5.72 -4.72 2.76
CA ALA A 104 -4.99 -3.69 2.03
C ALA A 104 -3.93 -3.05 2.91
N ARG A 105 -2.72 -2.84 2.38
CA ARG A 105 -1.59 -2.27 3.12
C ARG A 105 -1.37 -0.80 2.86
N THR A 106 -1.79 -0.32 1.69
CA THR A 106 -1.55 1.05 1.25
C THR A 106 -2.73 1.98 1.53
N ARG A 107 -3.88 1.42 1.90
CA ARG A 107 -5.09 2.20 2.15
C ARG A 107 -5.77 1.67 3.41
N PHE A 108 -5.87 2.51 4.44
CA PHE A 108 -6.45 2.12 5.72
C PHE A 108 -7.98 2.18 5.72
N GLY A 109 -8.55 3.01 4.88
CA GLY A 109 -10.00 3.12 4.77
C GLY A 109 -10.43 3.63 3.41
N SER A 110 -11.69 3.38 3.07
CA SER A 110 -12.33 3.93 1.88
C SER A 110 -13.84 3.94 2.05
N CYS A 111 -14.50 4.80 1.27
CA CYS A 111 -15.96 4.90 1.24
C CYS A 111 -16.41 4.84 -0.20
N SER A 112 -17.33 3.92 -0.54
CA SER A 112 -17.85 3.80 -1.89
C SER A 112 -18.93 4.83 -2.16
N GLY A 113 -19.30 5.02 -3.44
CA GLY A 113 -20.41 5.87 -3.82
C GLY A 113 -21.77 5.43 -3.28
N LYS A 114 -21.86 4.19 -2.79
CA LYS A 114 -23.06 3.63 -2.14
C LYS A 114 -23.00 3.70 -0.62
N ASN A 115 -22.07 4.48 -0.08
CA ASN A 115 -21.87 4.68 1.37
C ASN A 115 -21.44 3.41 2.11
N SER A 116 -20.78 2.49 1.43
CA SER A 116 -20.19 1.30 2.04
C SER A 116 -18.75 1.60 2.44
N LEU A 117 -18.42 1.28 3.68
CA LEU A 117 -17.09 1.55 4.24
C LEU A 117 -16.22 0.32 4.16
N CYS A 118 -14.94 0.52 3.84
CA CYS A 118 -13.91 -0.52 3.91
C CYS A 118 -12.80 -0.04 4.84
N PHE A 119 -12.32 -0.92 5.70
CA PHE A 119 -11.17 -0.63 6.57
C PHE A 119 -10.17 -1.75 6.48
N SER A 120 -8.88 -1.43 6.58
CA SER A 120 -7.83 -2.42 6.60
C SER A 120 -7.70 -3.01 8.02
N LEU A 121 -7.49 -4.32 8.09
CA LEU A 121 -7.18 -4.98 9.36
C LEU A 121 -5.91 -4.42 10.00
N TYR A 122 -4.96 -3.93 9.20
CA TYR A 122 -3.71 -3.35 9.69
C TYR A 122 -3.90 -2.03 10.43
N LEU A 123 -5.08 -1.41 10.30
CA LEU A 123 -5.41 -0.22 11.08
C LEU A 123 -5.35 -0.50 12.59
N MET A 124 -5.59 -1.75 12.99
CA MET A 124 -5.55 -2.15 14.40
C MET A 124 -4.15 -2.13 15.01
N GLU A 125 -3.10 -2.01 14.22
CA GLU A 125 -1.72 -1.86 14.68
C GLU A 125 -1.41 -0.43 15.14
N TYR A 126 -2.30 0.52 14.88
CA TYR A 126 -2.09 1.94 15.15
C TYR A 126 -2.80 2.36 16.44
N PRO A 127 -2.38 3.50 17.05
CA PRO A 127 -3.01 4.01 18.25
C PRO A 127 -4.50 4.32 18.06
N PRO A 128 -5.31 4.30 19.15
CA PRO A 128 -6.74 4.59 19.06
C PRO A 128 -7.07 5.92 18.37
N GLN A 129 -6.25 6.96 18.57
CA GLN A 129 -6.47 8.25 17.94
C GLN A 129 -6.38 8.17 16.42
N ALA A 130 -5.46 7.35 15.88
CA ALA A 130 -5.31 7.16 14.45
C ALA A 130 -6.52 6.39 13.89
N VAL A 131 -7.01 5.38 14.60
CA VAL A 131 -8.19 4.61 14.21
C VAL A 131 -9.41 5.53 14.14
N GLU A 132 -9.63 6.36 15.15
CA GLU A 132 -10.76 7.31 15.18
C GLU A 132 -10.66 8.31 14.01
N ALA A 133 -9.46 8.80 13.72
CA ALA A 133 -9.25 9.74 12.62
C ALA A 133 -9.64 9.13 11.28
N VAL A 134 -9.28 7.87 11.03
CA VAL A 134 -9.63 7.17 9.79
C VAL A 134 -11.14 6.96 9.70
N VAL A 135 -11.78 6.52 10.79
CA VAL A 135 -13.24 6.32 10.83
C VAL A 135 -13.98 7.62 10.51
N VAL A 136 -13.62 8.72 11.16
CA VAL A 136 -14.24 10.04 10.94
C VAL A 136 -14.01 10.50 9.50
N ASN A 137 -12.81 10.36 8.99
CA ASN A 137 -12.47 10.76 7.64
C ASN A 137 -13.33 10.02 6.58
N GLU A 138 -13.52 8.72 6.75
CA GLU A 138 -14.34 7.96 5.80
C GLU A 138 -15.83 8.27 5.94
N LEU A 139 -16.34 8.49 7.14
CA LEU A 139 -17.72 8.90 7.36
C LEU A 139 -17.99 10.30 6.78
N ALA A 140 -17.00 11.16 6.74
CA ALA A 140 -17.13 12.50 6.16
C ALA A 140 -17.38 12.46 4.64
N HIS A 141 -17.13 11.34 3.98
CA HIS A 141 -17.39 11.17 2.55
C HIS A 141 -18.84 10.74 2.25
N ILE A 142 -19.64 10.47 3.26
CA ILE A 142 -21.05 10.08 3.06
C ILE A 142 -21.94 11.30 2.75
#